data_1d615867d6e34cc1d914c79a644c6f41
#
_entry.id   1d615867d6e34cc1d914c79a644c6f41
#
_cell.length_a   1.000
_cell.length_b   1.000
_cell.length_c   1.000
_cell.angle_alpha   90.00
_cell.angle_beta   90.00
_cell.angle_gamma   90.00
#
_symmetry.space_group_name_H-M   'P 1'
#
loop_
_entity.id
_entity.type
_entity.pdbx_description
1 polymer ?
#
loop_
_entity_poly.entity_id
_entity_poly.type
_entity_poly.pdbx_seq_one_letter_code
_entity_poly.pdbx_strand_id
1 'polypeptide(L)'
;MPRDESTGHLGMCSGIEYEGQMHLWKDPAVHLPIRMRDGSLKWVRWGERHGIESPFFQGPCARLESIHEGKWSRFSPVAVKIVMDRYMERDLRNKPYWVKAPEGAVLQGLLATWGDEQRVYVVT
;
A
#
# COMPACT_ATOMS: atom_id res chain seq x y z
N MET A 1 -1.53 -6.28 3.35
CA MET A 1 -1.09 -7.46 2.61
C MET A 1 -0.77 -8.57 3.59
N PRO A 2 -1.27 -9.78 3.35
CA PRO A 2 -0.91 -10.86 4.24
C PRO A 2 0.57 -11.18 4.12
N ARG A 3 1.18 -11.47 5.26
CA ARG A 3 2.57 -11.87 5.34
C ARG A 3 2.64 -13.38 5.12
N ASP A 4 3.46 -13.82 4.20
CA ASP A 4 3.70 -15.25 4.01
C ASP A 4 4.82 -15.69 4.95
N GLU A 5 4.45 -16.17 6.13
CA GLU A 5 5.41 -16.60 7.13
C GLU A 5 6.01 -17.97 6.82
N SER A 6 5.34 -18.76 5.99
CA SER A 6 5.82 -20.10 5.66
C SER A 6 7.10 -20.08 4.83
N THR A 7 7.30 -19.03 4.03
CA THR A 7 8.49 -18.90 3.20
C THR A 7 9.44 -17.81 3.72
N GLY A 8 9.06 -17.06 4.75
CA GLY A 8 9.78 -15.89 5.18
C GLY A 8 9.73 -14.76 4.17
N HIS A 9 8.94 -14.90 3.12
CA HIS A 9 8.82 -13.91 2.07
C HIS A 9 7.85 -12.82 2.53
N LEU A 10 8.35 -11.58 2.53
CA LEU A 10 7.49 -10.43 2.72
C LEU A 10 6.91 -10.07 1.37
N GLY A 11 5.61 -10.27 1.19
CA GLY A 11 4.95 -9.90 -0.03
C GLY A 11 5.23 -8.45 -0.38
N MET A 12 5.70 -8.23 -1.61
CA MET A 12 5.85 -6.89 -2.17
C MET A 12 4.69 -6.68 -3.13
N CYS A 13 3.69 -5.94 -2.67
CA CYS A 13 2.59 -5.56 -3.53
C CYS A 13 3.08 -4.55 -4.56
N SER A 14 2.95 -4.89 -5.83
CA SER A 14 3.32 -3.99 -6.93
C SER A 14 2.11 -3.52 -7.72
N GLY A 15 0.90 -3.89 -7.33
CA GLY A 15 -0.31 -3.46 -7.98
C GLY A 15 -1.56 -4.02 -7.34
N ILE A 16 -2.67 -3.38 -7.63
CA ILE A 16 -4.01 -3.87 -7.28
C ILE A 16 -4.91 -3.77 -8.49
N GLU A 17 -5.98 -4.57 -8.49
CA GLU A 17 -7.10 -4.44 -9.39
C GLU A 17 -8.33 -4.10 -8.57
N TYR A 18 -9.06 -3.08 -8.98
CA TYR A 18 -10.30 -2.68 -8.32
C TYR A 18 -11.32 -2.29 -9.39
N GLU A 19 -12.50 -2.92 -9.33
CA GLU A 19 -13.59 -2.68 -10.29
C GLU A 19 -13.14 -2.78 -11.75
N GLY A 20 -12.31 -3.81 -12.04
CA GLY A 20 -11.84 -4.09 -13.39
C GLY A 20 -10.69 -3.22 -13.88
N GLN A 21 -10.18 -2.32 -13.06
CA GLN A 21 -9.06 -1.47 -13.43
C GLN A 21 -7.82 -1.80 -12.60
N MET A 22 -6.67 -1.82 -13.28
CA MET A 22 -5.37 -2.06 -12.65
C MET A 22 -4.73 -0.75 -12.22
N HIS A 23 -4.17 -0.75 -11.00
CA HIS A 23 -3.42 0.38 -10.45
C HIS A 23 -2.05 -0.16 -10.09
N LEU A 24 -1.05 0.19 -10.88
CA LEU A 24 0.28 -0.41 -10.78
C LEU A 24 1.29 0.60 -10.23
N TRP A 25 2.16 0.11 -9.34
CA TRP A 25 3.21 0.94 -8.75
C TRP A 25 4.13 1.57 -9.79
N LYS A 26 4.33 0.93 -10.94
CA LYS A 26 5.16 1.50 -12.00
C LYS A 26 4.59 2.80 -12.59
N ASP A 27 3.30 3.07 -12.41
CA ASP A 27 2.70 4.34 -12.81
C ASP A 27 3.01 5.39 -11.75
N PRO A 28 3.78 6.46 -12.07
CA PRO A 28 4.18 7.45 -11.06
C PRO A 28 3.02 8.26 -10.49
N ALA A 29 1.87 8.26 -11.13
CA ALA A 29 0.69 8.98 -10.66
C ALA A 29 -0.34 8.07 -9.99
N VAL A 30 0.02 6.83 -9.68
CA VAL A 30 -0.93 5.85 -9.17
C VAL A 30 -1.51 6.23 -7.81
N HIS A 31 -2.81 6.04 -7.68
CA HIS A 31 -3.56 6.21 -6.44
C HIS A 31 -4.19 4.88 -6.04
N LEU A 32 -4.42 4.69 -4.75
CA LEU A 32 -5.12 3.53 -4.24
C LEU A 32 -6.43 3.94 -3.56
N PRO A 33 -7.48 3.10 -3.68
CA PRO A 33 -8.75 3.38 -3.02
C PRO A 33 -8.68 2.92 -1.56
N ILE A 34 -8.93 3.84 -0.65
CA ILE A 34 -9.01 3.52 0.78
C ILE A 34 -10.42 3.72 1.28
N ARG A 35 -10.86 2.81 2.17
CA ARG A 35 -12.16 2.90 2.80
C ARG A 35 -12.05 3.74 4.06
N MET A 36 -12.84 4.81 4.11
CA MET A 36 -12.94 5.67 5.26
C MET A 36 -13.91 5.08 6.30
N ARG A 37 -13.89 5.62 7.52
CA ARG A 37 -14.76 5.12 8.59
C ARG A 37 -16.25 5.22 8.27
N ASP A 38 -16.65 6.22 7.48
CA ASP A 38 -18.05 6.39 7.06
C ASP A 38 -18.46 5.46 5.90
N GLY A 39 -17.54 4.60 5.45
CA GLY A 39 -17.76 3.69 4.33
C GLY A 39 -17.47 4.27 2.96
N SER A 40 -17.19 5.56 2.88
CA SER A 40 -16.83 6.18 1.60
C SER A 40 -15.43 5.77 1.16
N LEU A 41 -15.15 5.89 -0.14
CA LEU A 41 -13.83 5.65 -0.70
C LEU A 41 -13.12 6.99 -0.93
N LYS A 42 -11.84 7.01 -0.62
CA LYS A 42 -10.96 8.12 -0.94
C LYS A 42 -9.76 7.56 -1.71
N TRP A 43 -9.48 8.17 -2.85
CA TRP A 43 -8.31 7.79 -3.64
C TRP A 43 -7.12 8.62 -3.17
N VAL A 44 -6.06 7.94 -2.75
CA VAL A 44 -4.86 8.58 -2.19
C VAL A 44 -3.65 8.12 -2.97
N ARG A 45 -2.74 9.03 -3.24
CA ARG A 45 -1.50 8.73 -3.94
C ARG A 45 -0.71 7.66 -3.20
N TRP A 46 -0.26 6.66 -3.95
CA TRP A 46 0.44 5.50 -3.41
C TRP A 46 1.92 5.81 -3.20
N GLY A 47 2.35 5.86 -1.94
CA GLY A 47 3.75 5.99 -1.60
C GLY A 47 4.47 7.20 -2.19
N GLU A 48 5.79 7.15 -2.22
CA GLU A 48 6.61 8.19 -2.84
C GLU A 48 7.66 7.59 -3.75
N ARG A 49 7.96 8.28 -4.84
CA ARG A 49 8.91 7.80 -5.85
C ARG A 49 10.35 7.98 -5.39
N HIS A 50 11.22 7.06 -5.80
CA HIS A 50 12.65 7.17 -5.57
C HIS A 50 13.22 8.35 -6.37
N GLY A 51 14.18 9.04 -5.79
CA GLY A 51 14.87 10.14 -6.46
C GLY A 51 14.12 11.46 -6.47
N ILE A 52 12.94 11.53 -5.86
CA ILE A 52 12.17 12.77 -5.73
C ILE A 52 12.44 13.38 -4.36
N GLU A 53 12.75 14.67 -4.34
CA GLU A 53 12.88 15.41 -3.08
C GLU A 53 11.50 15.56 -2.45
N SER A 54 11.30 14.94 -1.30
CA SER A 54 10.02 14.88 -0.63
C SER A 54 10.24 14.55 0.85
N PRO A 55 9.37 15.05 1.75
CA PRO A 55 9.43 14.64 3.15
C PRO A 55 9.00 13.19 3.36
N PHE A 56 8.22 12.62 2.44
CA PHE A 56 7.70 11.26 2.58
C PHE A 56 8.78 10.21 2.32
N PHE A 57 8.67 9.09 3.02
CA PHE A 57 9.53 7.95 2.75
C PHE A 57 9.28 7.41 1.35
N GLN A 58 10.35 7.08 0.65
CA GLN A 58 10.28 6.53 -0.70
C GLN A 58 9.84 5.07 -0.68
N GLY A 59 9.15 4.67 -1.73
CA GLY A 59 8.70 3.30 -1.91
C GLY A 59 7.20 3.12 -1.70
N PRO A 60 6.70 1.91 -2.02
CA PRO A 60 5.26 1.60 -1.94
C PRO A 60 4.82 1.07 -0.58
N CYS A 61 5.75 0.64 0.27
CA CYS A 61 5.44 -0.13 1.47
C CYS A 61 5.92 0.53 2.74
N ALA A 62 5.20 0.26 3.83
CA ALA A 62 5.61 0.62 5.18
C ALA A 62 5.76 -0.68 5.98
N ARG A 63 6.92 -0.88 6.57
CA ARG A 63 7.16 -2.10 7.36
C ARG A 63 6.51 -1.96 8.73
N LEU A 64 5.80 -3.00 9.14
CA LEU A 64 5.09 -2.99 10.41
C LEU A 64 6.04 -2.70 11.59
N GLU A 65 7.24 -3.26 11.57
CA GLU A 65 8.24 -3.01 12.60
C GLU A 65 8.61 -1.53 12.69
N SER A 66 8.79 -0.87 11.54
CA SER A 66 9.12 0.56 11.50
C SER A 66 7.98 1.42 12.06
N ILE A 67 6.74 1.01 11.82
CA ILE A 67 5.57 1.70 12.37
C ILE A 67 5.58 1.58 13.90
N HIS A 68 5.79 0.37 14.42
CA HIS A 68 5.84 0.12 15.87
C HIS A 68 7.01 0.82 16.55
N GLU A 69 8.12 1.01 15.84
CA GLU A 69 9.28 1.74 16.35
C GLU A 69 9.09 3.26 16.34
N GLY A 70 7.98 3.75 15.82
CA GLY A 70 7.67 5.17 15.79
C GLY A 70 8.36 5.95 14.68
N LYS A 71 8.95 5.28 13.69
CA LYS A 71 9.65 5.95 12.59
C LYS A 71 8.73 6.77 11.68
N TRP A 72 7.42 6.48 11.73
CA TRP A 72 6.41 7.17 10.93
C TRP A 72 5.69 8.28 11.70
N SER A 73 6.03 8.51 12.97
CA SER A 73 5.28 9.42 13.87
C SER A 73 5.10 10.82 13.30
N ARG A 74 6.10 11.36 12.61
CA ARG A 74 6.03 12.71 12.03
C ARG A 74 4.96 12.87 10.94
N PHE A 75 4.45 11.77 10.41
CA PHE A 75 3.44 11.78 9.35
C PHE A 75 2.02 11.57 9.89
N SER A 76 1.82 11.62 11.20
CA SER A 76 0.51 11.39 11.83
C SER A 76 -0.15 10.13 11.28
N PRO A 77 0.50 8.96 11.40
CA PRO A 77 0.08 7.75 10.71
C PRO A 77 -1.27 7.24 11.18
N VAL A 78 -2.10 6.83 10.22
CA VAL A 78 -3.41 6.24 10.49
C VAL A 78 -3.51 4.92 9.73
N ALA A 79 -3.94 3.88 10.44
CA ALA A 79 -4.22 2.60 9.81
C ALA A 79 -5.47 2.73 8.95
N VAL A 80 -5.39 2.29 7.70
CA VAL A 80 -6.51 2.35 6.76
C VAL A 80 -6.65 1.02 6.04
N LYS A 81 -7.81 0.84 5.40
CA LYS A 81 -8.12 -0.35 4.61
C LYS A 81 -8.07 0.00 3.14
N ILE A 82 -7.18 -0.66 2.40
CA ILE A 82 -7.10 -0.53 0.95
C ILE A 82 -8.02 -1.60 0.36
N VAL A 83 -9.04 -1.17 -0.38
CA VAL A 83 -9.97 -2.11 -1.02
C VAL A 83 -9.40 -2.57 -2.36
N MET A 84 -9.63 -3.83 -2.71
CA MET A 84 -9.15 -4.40 -3.97
C MET A 84 -9.84 -5.72 -4.24
N ASP A 85 -9.89 -6.11 -5.51
CA ASP A 85 -10.40 -7.41 -5.93
C ASP A 85 -9.28 -8.41 -6.11
N ARG A 86 -8.13 -7.94 -6.58
CA ARG A 86 -6.89 -8.72 -6.72
C ARG A 86 -5.70 -7.84 -6.36
N TYR A 87 -4.62 -8.48 -5.99
CA TYR A 87 -3.35 -7.78 -5.80
C TYR A 87 -2.22 -8.54 -6.49
N MET A 88 -1.19 -7.80 -6.88
CA MET A 88 -0.04 -8.36 -7.58
C MET A 88 1.09 -8.62 -6.61
N GLU A 89 1.55 -9.86 -6.59
CA GLU A 89 2.74 -10.31 -5.87
C GLU A 89 3.83 -10.65 -6.85
N ARG A 90 5.05 -10.76 -6.34
CA ARG A 90 6.17 -11.27 -7.12
C ARG A 90 6.72 -12.53 -6.45
N ASP A 91 7.02 -13.54 -7.29
CA ASP A 91 7.62 -14.77 -6.79
C ASP A 91 9.12 -14.59 -6.51
N LEU A 92 9.79 -15.66 -6.11
CA LEU A 92 11.22 -15.64 -5.80
C LEU A 92 12.09 -15.30 -7.02
N ARG A 93 11.57 -15.45 -8.24
CA ARG A 93 12.23 -15.09 -9.48
C ARG A 93 11.84 -13.69 -9.95
N ASN A 94 11.16 -12.94 -9.10
CA ASN A 94 10.67 -11.59 -9.39
C ASN A 94 9.62 -11.55 -10.51
N LYS A 95 8.92 -12.67 -10.76
CA LYS A 95 7.81 -12.70 -11.71
C LYS A 95 6.53 -12.25 -11.06
N PRO A 96 5.79 -11.32 -11.68
CA PRO A 96 4.50 -10.88 -11.13
C PRO A 96 3.42 -11.95 -11.35
N TYR A 97 2.54 -12.07 -10.40
CA TYR A 97 1.32 -12.87 -10.49
C TYR A 97 0.20 -12.22 -9.71
N TRP A 98 -1.03 -12.45 -10.17
CA TRP A 98 -2.21 -11.89 -9.53
C TRP A 98 -2.77 -12.87 -8.52
N VAL A 99 -3.12 -12.35 -7.34
CA VAL A 99 -3.78 -13.11 -6.29
C VAL A 99 -5.18 -12.55 -6.11
N LYS A 100 -6.19 -13.42 -6.24
CA LYS A 100 -7.58 -13.03 -6.00
C LYS A 100 -7.80 -12.92 -4.50
N ALA A 101 -8.30 -11.77 -4.07
CA ALA A 101 -8.66 -11.57 -2.67
C ALA A 101 -10.01 -12.23 -2.38
N PRO A 102 -10.18 -12.84 -1.19
CA PRO A 102 -11.50 -13.26 -0.74
C PRO A 102 -12.45 -12.07 -0.67
N GLU A 103 -13.73 -12.32 -0.88
CA GLU A 103 -14.75 -11.28 -0.77
C GLU A 103 -14.66 -10.59 0.59
N GLY A 104 -14.66 -9.26 0.59
CA GLY A 104 -14.56 -8.46 1.80
C GLY A 104 -13.15 -8.29 2.35
N ALA A 105 -12.15 -8.93 1.74
CA ALA A 105 -10.77 -8.76 2.15
C ALA A 105 -10.24 -7.38 1.77
N VAL A 106 -9.31 -6.88 2.59
CA VAL A 106 -8.65 -5.59 2.34
C VAL A 106 -7.15 -5.77 2.57
N LEU A 107 -6.37 -4.88 1.97
CA LEU A 107 -4.95 -4.75 2.31
C LEU A 107 -4.82 -3.78 3.47
N GLN A 108 -3.94 -4.11 4.41
CA GLN A 108 -3.57 -3.17 5.47
C GLN A 108 -2.78 -2.02 4.86
N GLY A 109 -3.24 -0.80 5.10
CA GLY A 109 -2.57 0.40 4.65
C GLY A 109 -2.19 1.31 5.79
N LEU A 110 -1.25 2.20 5.51
CA LEU A 110 -0.86 3.29 6.38
C LEU A 110 -1.05 4.60 5.64
N LEU A 111 -1.88 5.47 6.18
CA LEU A 111 -2.06 6.82 5.65
C LEU A 111 -1.08 7.75 6.36
N ALA A 112 -0.23 8.38 5.58
CA ALA A 112 0.77 9.33 6.06
C ALA A 112 0.39 10.74 5.58
N THR A 113 0.53 11.72 6.45
CA THR A 113 0.16 13.11 6.17
C THR A 113 1.34 14.03 6.45
N TRP A 114 1.60 14.97 5.55
CA TRP A 114 2.57 16.03 5.76
C TRP A 114 2.00 17.31 5.16
N GLY A 115 1.62 18.25 6.03
CA GLY A 115 0.92 19.46 5.58
C GLY A 115 -0.41 19.09 4.93
N ASP A 116 -0.60 19.55 3.69
CA ASP A 116 -1.82 19.28 2.92
C ASP A 116 -1.72 18.00 2.08
N GLU A 117 -0.58 17.33 2.10
CA GLU A 117 -0.34 16.16 1.28
C GLU A 117 -0.52 14.87 2.05
N GLN A 118 -1.05 13.87 1.37
CA GLN A 118 -1.21 12.54 1.92
C GLN A 118 -0.63 11.49 0.98
N ARG A 119 -0.15 10.42 1.58
CA ARG A 119 0.30 9.22 0.86
C ARG A 119 -0.25 8.00 1.57
N VAL A 120 -0.54 6.95 0.83
CA VAL A 120 -0.89 5.66 1.40
C VAL A 120 0.19 4.65 1.06
N TYR A 121 0.55 3.84 2.04
CA TYR A 121 1.56 2.78 1.91
C TYR A 121 0.92 1.44 2.22
N VAL A 122 1.34 0.40 1.52
CA VAL A 122 0.92 -0.97 1.86
C VAL A 122 1.77 -1.44 3.03
N VAL A 123 1.14 -1.91 4.11
CA VAL A 123 1.86 -2.40 5.28
C VAL A 123 2.34 -3.83 5.02
N THR A 124 3.61 -4.07 5.28
CA THR A 124 4.23 -5.38 5.07
C THR A 124 4.91 -5.93 6.31
#